data_fde983061a49d3f97f940f31b3bef758
#
_entry.id   fde983061a49d3f97f940f31b3bef758
#
_cell.length_a   1.000
_cell.length_b   1.000
_cell.length_c   1.000
_cell.angle_alpha   90.00
_cell.angle_beta   90.00
_cell.angle_gamma   90.00
#
_symmetry.space_group_name_H-M   'P 1'
#
loop_
_entity.id
_entity.type
_entity.pdbx_description
1 polymer ?
#
loop_
_entity_poly.entity_id
_entity_poly.type
_entity_poly.pdbx_seq_one_letter_code
_entity_poly.pdbx_strand_id
1 'polypeptide(L)'
;SLHDALPIFTQPIKQLSVVGGDFPKEELQMLEARGVVTEGVQIKENEKSFFWSGRYFNDMNNRETLVTELNVLADFDPIVPEGLESPDYLMLGNLAPIVQSTLISRLKNRPKLIVMDTMNFWMDIAMDDLMKTISMVDVLTINDEEARQLSGEYSLRKAARKILAMGPKYLIIKKGEHGALLFFEEEVYFAPAMLLEDVFDPTGAGDTFAGGFIGWLASTDDISFENMKRAIIYGSALASFCVEKFGTENILDIDANKLRDRVSDFRRLSYVDFLTE
;
A
#
# COMPACT_ATOMS: atom_id res chain seq x y z
N SER A 1 9.61 -1.60 -1.47
CA SER A 1 8.41 -2.09 -2.16
C SER A 1 7.48 -0.95 -2.59
N LEU A 2 6.84 -0.23 -1.66
CA LEU A 2 5.97 0.92 -2.01
C LEU A 2 6.71 1.96 -2.86
N HIS A 3 7.89 2.40 -2.41
CA HIS A 3 8.71 3.42 -3.06
C HIS A 3 9.31 2.94 -4.38
N ASP A 4 9.46 1.65 -4.56
CA ASP A 4 9.96 1.06 -5.79
C ASP A 4 8.88 0.95 -6.86
N ALA A 5 7.63 0.76 -6.47
CA ALA A 5 6.47 0.65 -7.37
C ALA A 5 6.00 2.00 -7.92
N LEU A 6 5.98 3.05 -7.10
CA LEU A 6 5.48 4.38 -7.48
C LEU A 6 6.20 5.01 -8.67
N PRO A 7 7.56 4.98 -8.76
CA PRO A 7 8.30 5.62 -9.87
C PRO A 7 7.99 5.03 -11.25
N ILE A 8 7.35 3.88 -11.34
CA ILE A 8 6.91 3.28 -12.59
C ILE A 8 5.82 4.13 -13.26
N PHE A 9 5.00 4.84 -12.46
CA PHE A 9 3.85 5.58 -12.96
C PHE A 9 4.02 7.08 -12.94
N THR A 10 4.65 7.64 -11.92
CA THR A 10 4.66 9.09 -11.68
C THR A 10 5.94 9.55 -11.02
N GLN A 11 6.33 10.79 -11.26
CA GLN A 11 7.45 11.50 -10.65
C GLN A 11 7.13 12.99 -10.54
N PRO A 12 7.68 13.74 -9.57
CA PRO A 12 8.50 13.25 -8.46
C PRO A 12 7.67 12.58 -7.38
N ILE A 13 8.26 11.59 -6.69
CA ILE A 13 7.70 11.00 -5.48
C ILE A 13 8.45 11.57 -4.29
N LYS A 14 7.72 12.05 -3.30
CA LYS A 14 8.27 12.70 -2.12
C LYS A 14 8.14 11.77 -0.93
N GLN A 15 9.28 11.31 -0.41
CA GLN A 15 9.34 10.36 0.70
C GLN A 15 9.45 11.08 2.04
N LEU A 16 8.52 10.76 2.96
CA LEU A 16 8.59 11.15 4.36
C LEU A 16 8.74 9.89 5.21
N SER A 17 9.86 9.74 5.87
CA SER A 17 10.16 8.56 6.70
C SER A 17 11.31 8.84 7.66
N VAL A 18 11.70 7.83 8.43
CA VAL A 18 12.88 7.87 9.31
C VAL A 18 13.66 6.57 9.19
N VAL A 19 14.98 6.69 9.18
CA VAL A 19 15.93 5.57 9.21
C VAL A 19 16.99 5.80 10.26
N GLY A 20 17.62 4.73 10.73
CA GLY A 20 18.78 4.80 11.61
C GLY A 20 20.09 5.01 10.84
N GLY A 21 21.20 5.21 11.58
CA GLY A 21 22.54 5.33 11.00
C GLY A 21 23.07 4.01 10.41
N ASP A 22 22.39 2.88 10.67
CA ASP A 22 22.68 1.56 10.11
C ASP A 22 21.99 1.30 8.75
N PHE A 23 21.16 2.24 8.27
CA PHE A 23 20.48 2.10 6.98
C PHE A 23 21.48 2.23 5.83
N PRO A 24 21.48 1.29 4.85
CA PRO A 24 22.42 1.36 3.72
C PRO A 24 22.20 2.63 2.88
N LYS A 25 23.24 3.45 2.74
CA LYS A 25 23.18 4.68 1.95
C LYS A 25 22.90 4.44 0.47
N GLU A 26 23.33 3.29 -0.02
CA GLU A 26 23.11 2.83 -1.40
C GLU A 26 21.63 2.71 -1.74
N GLU A 27 20.80 2.31 -0.76
CA GLU A 27 19.34 2.21 -0.94
C GLU A 27 18.70 3.59 -1.15
N LEU A 28 19.12 4.60 -0.39
CA LEU A 28 18.64 5.98 -0.59
C LEU A 28 19.08 6.52 -1.96
N GLN A 29 20.35 6.28 -2.35
CA GLN A 29 20.85 6.69 -3.66
C GLN A 29 20.12 6.00 -4.80
N MET A 30 19.78 4.72 -4.65
CA MET A 30 18.98 3.97 -5.63
C MET A 30 17.57 4.59 -5.78
N LEU A 31 16.92 4.94 -4.69
CA LEU A 31 15.61 5.61 -4.72
C LEU A 31 15.69 6.98 -5.41
N GLU A 32 16.71 7.78 -5.10
CA GLU A 32 16.96 9.08 -5.73
C GLU A 32 17.19 8.95 -7.25
N ALA A 33 17.98 7.97 -7.66
CA ALA A 33 18.21 7.66 -9.08
C ALA A 33 16.92 7.27 -9.83
N ARG A 34 15.88 6.82 -9.11
CA ARG A 34 14.56 6.50 -9.64
C ARG A 34 13.54 7.66 -9.55
N GLY A 35 13.99 8.85 -9.13
CA GLY A 35 13.15 10.05 -9.05
C GLY A 35 12.38 10.20 -7.73
N VAL A 36 12.79 9.50 -6.68
CA VAL A 36 12.27 9.70 -5.32
C VAL A 36 13.03 10.84 -4.65
N VAL A 37 12.32 11.83 -4.15
CA VAL A 37 12.86 12.94 -3.37
C VAL A 37 12.96 12.51 -1.92
N THR A 38 14.18 12.44 -1.38
CA THR A 38 14.49 11.91 -0.05
C THR A 38 14.71 12.98 1.02
N GLU A 39 14.52 14.27 0.71
CA GLU A 39 14.66 15.39 1.66
C GLU A 39 13.80 15.22 2.94
N GLY A 40 12.69 14.49 2.85
CA GLY A 40 11.83 14.18 3.99
C GLY A 40 12.23 12.93 4.76
N VAL A 41 13.33 12.27 4.39
CA VAL A 41 13.86 11.12 5.12
C VAL A 41 14.76 11.61 6.25
N GLN A 42 14.32 11.43 7.49
CA GLN A 42 15.10 11.76 8.67
C GLN A 42 16.11 10.64 8.95
N ILE A 43 17.38 11.00 9.17
CA ILE A 43 18.42 10.03 9.52
C ILE A 43 18.81 10.24 10.98
N LYS A 44 18.57 9.25 11.83
CA LYS A 44 18.97 9.26 13.25
C LYS A 44 20.26 8.46 13.40
N GLU A 45 21.40 9.14 13.23
CA GLU A 45 22.74 8.54 13.13
C GLU A 45 23.13 7.58 14.27
N ASN A 46 22.62 7.79 15.48
CA ASN A 46 22.96 7.02 16.68
C ASN A 46 21.90 5.94 17.04
N GLU A 47 20.90 5.77 16.23
CA GLU A 47 19.82 4.82 16.44
C GLU A 47 19.79 3.77 15.32
N LYS A 48 19.07 2.66 15.56
CA LYS A 48 18.87 1.61 14.55
C LYS A 48 17.61 1.86 13.75
N SER A 49 17.63 1.43 12.50
CA SER A 49 16.46 1.39 11.64
C SER A 49 15.42 0.37 12.14
N PHE A 50 14.17 0.55 11.75
CA PHE A 50 13.13 -0.44 11.97
C PHE A 50 13.57 -1.81 11.45
N PHE A 51 13.30 -2.84 12.23
CA PHE A 51 13.61 -4.21 11.84
C PHE A 51 12.39 -5.12 12.07
N TRP A 52 12.04 -5.88 11.04
CA TRP A 52 11.02 -6.93 11.13
C TRP A 52 11.56 -8.22 10.53
N SER A 53 11.24 -9.34 11.17
CA SER A 53 11.55 -10.68 10.67
C SER A 53 10.34 -11.59 10.87
N GLY A 54 10.02 -12.36 9.84
CA GLY A 54 8.91 -13.30 9.84
C GLY A 54 9.22 -14.56 9.07
N ARG A 55 8.37 -15.56 9.27
CA ARG A 55 8.39 -16.82 8.53
C ARG A 55 7.06 -17.03 7.85
N TYR A 56 7.08 -17.25 6.55
CA TYR A 56 5.91 -17.69 5.81
C TYR A 56 5.78 -19.21 5.86
N PHE A 57 4.55 -19.70 5.92
CA PHE A 57 4.24 -21.12 5.82
C PHE A 57 4.15 -21.55 4.36
N ASN A 58 3.98 -22.87 4.13
CA ASN A 58 3.99 -23.44 2.78
C ASN A 58 2.89 -22.89 1.85
N ASP A 59 1.83 -22.32 2.41
CA ASP A 59 0.75 -21.69 1.67
C ASP A 59 1.06 -20.24 1.22
N MET A 60 2.21 -19.70 1.64
CA MET A 60 2.65 -18.33 1.35
C MET A 60 1.64 -17.20 1.69
N ASN A 61 0.52 -17.55 2.32
CA ASN A 61 -0.49 -16.60 2.79
C ASN A 61 -0.38 -16.36 4.29
N ASN A 62 -0.16 -17.43 5.06
CA ASN A 62 0.00 -17.35 6.50
C ASN A 62 1.47 -17.09 6.87
N ARG A 63 1.67 -16.24 7.90
CA ARG A 63 3.00 -15.91 8.42
C ARG A 63 3.02 -15.87 9.93
N GLU A 64 4.19 -16.12 10.48
CA GLU A 64 4.52 -15.91 11.88
C GLU A 64 5.52 -14.75 11.98
N THR A 65 5.23 -13.75 12.81
CA THR A 65 6.19 -12.69 13.13
C THR A 65 7.16 -13.21 14.18
N LEU A 66 8.45 -13.22 13.88
CA LEU A 66 9.50 -13.69 14.79
C LEU A 66 10.06 -12.53 15.62
N VAL A 67 10.29 -11.37 14.98
CA VAL A 67 10.86 -10.19 15.62
C VAL A 67 10.23 -8.93 15.05
N THR A 68 9.93 -7.96 15.91
CA THR A 68 9.59 -6.58 15.55
C THR A 68 10.34 -5.63 16.46
N GLU A 69 11.28 -4.87 15.91
CA GLU A 69 12.01 -3.82 16.61
C GLU A 69 11.64 -2.48 15.99
N LEU A 70 10.87 -1.66 16.72
CA LEU A 70 10.42 -0.37 16.21
C LEU A 70 11.59 0.60 16.04
N ASN A 71 12.59 0.56 16.93
CA ASN A 71 13.78 1.40 16.88
C ASN A 71 13.41 2.88 16.59
N VAL A 72 13.96 3.49 15.54
CA VAL A 72 13.67 4.89 15.15
C VAL A 72 12.18 5.17 14.90
N LEU A 73 11.35 4.17 14.62
CA LEU A 73 9.92 4.36 14.43
C LEU A 73 9.16 4.58 15.74
N ALA A 74 9.71 4.17 16.90
CA ALA A 74 9.03 4.30 18.19
C ALA A 74 8.71 5.76 18.54
N ASP A 75 9.64 6.67 18.20
CA ASP A 75 9.54 8.11 18.50
C ASP A 75 9.57 8.95 17.20
N PHE A 76 9.06 8.39 16.09
CA PHE A 76 9.05 9.10 14.81
C PHE A 76 8.04 10.23 14.84
N ASP A 77 8.52 11.46 14.67
CA ASP A 77 7.73 12.65 14.45
C ASP A 77 7.97 13.16 13.01
N PRO A 78 6.97 13.07 12.10
CA PRO A 78 7.17 13.39 10.69
C PRO A 78 7.35 14.88 10.46
N ILE A 79 8.54 15.29 10.03
CA ILE A 79 8.80 16.65 9.59
C ILE A 79 8.45 16.77 8.12
N VAL A 80 7.61 17.74 7.78
CA VAL A 80 7.24 18.04 6.38
C VAL A 80 8.15 19.18 5.90
N PRO A 81 9.11 18.93 5.00
CA PRO A 81 9.97 19.98 4.46
C PRO A 81 9.19 21.03 3.67
N GLU A 82 9.75 22.23 3.57
CA GLU A 82 9.18 23.30 2.74
C GLU A 82 9.05 22.84 1.29
N GLY A 83 7.90 23.10 0.68
CA GLY A 83 7.58 22.65 -0.67
C GLY A 83 7.01 21.24 -0.78
N LEU A 84 6.95 20.47 0.34
CA LEU A 84 6.32 19.14 0.39
C LEU A 84 4.94 19.15 1.06
N GLU A 85 4.43 20.31 1.49
CA GLU A 85 3.25 20.44 2.35
C GLU A 85 1.91 20.35 1.61
N SER A 86 1.94 20.29 0.28
CA SER A 86 0.72 20.30 -0.56
C SER A 86 0.80 19.23 -1.66
N PRO A 87 0.84 17.93 -1.31
CA PRO A 87 0.81 16.87 -2.31
C PRO A 87 -0.61 16.72 -2.90
N ASP A 88 -0.73 16.40 -4.19
CA ASP A 88 -2.01 16.06 -4.80
C ASP A 88 -2.53 14.69 -4.32
N TYR A 89 -1.65 13.75 -4.12
CA TYR A 89 -1.92 12.38 -3.67
C TYR A 89 -1.05 12.04 -2.48
N LEU A 90 -1.62 11.38 -1.48
CA LEU A 90 -0.91 10.95 -0.27
C LEU A 90 -1.12 9.45 -0.03
N MET A 91 -0.02 8.71 0.08
CA MET A 91 -0.01 7.34 0.58
C MET A 91 0.53 7.30 1.99
N LEU A 92 -0.28 6.85 2.92
CA LEU A 92 0.11 6.55 4.29
C LEU A 92 0.45 5.06 4.38
N GLY A 93 1.73 4.75 4.29
CA GLY A 93 2.23 3.40 4.50
C GLY A 93 2.00 2.93 5.93
N ASN A 94 2.27 1.65 6.18
CA ASN A 94 2.06 1.02 7.48
C ASN A 94 3.01 1.59 8.57
N LEU A 95 2.58 2.68 9.20
CA LEU A 95 3.23 3.35 10.33
C LEU A 95 2.24 3.44 11.49
N ALA A 96 2.73 3.87 12.67
CA ALA A 96 1.86 4.15 13.80
C ALA A 96 0.74 5.14 13.41
N PRO A 97 -0.53 4.85 13.73
CA PRO A 97 -1.67 5.70 13.31
C PRO A 97 -1.54 7.15 13.76
N ILE A 98 -0.94 7.40 14.93
CA ILE A 98 -0.68 8.76 15.40
C ILE A 98 0.29 9.51 14.48
N VAL A 99 1.30 8.84 13.91
CA VAL A 99 2.23 9.42 12.95
C VAL A 99 1.50 9.77 11.65
N GLN A 100 0.66 8.85 11.16
CA GLN A 100 -0.14 9.06 9.95
C GLN A 100 -1.10 10.25 10.10
N SER A 101 -1.85 10.34 11.22
CA SER A 101 -2.77 11.46 11.47
C SER A 101 -2.05 12.78 11.70
N THR A 102 -0.87 12.74 12.35
CA THR A 102 -0.02 13.92 12.53
C THR A 102 0.46 14.46 11.19
N LEU A 103 0.92 13.57 10.28
CA LEU A 103 1.33 13.97 8.94
C LEU A 103 0.19 14.68 8.19
N ILE A 104 -1.02 14.09 8.16
CA ILE A 104 -2.19 14.73 7.51
C ILE A 104 -2.42 16.14 8.09
N SER A 105 -2.31 16.30 9.42
CA SER A 105 -2.56 17.57 10.10
C SER A 105 -1.50 18.65 9.82
N ARG A 106 -0.31 18.25 9.39
CA ARG A 106 0.81 19.15 9.05
C ARG A 106 0.80 19.62 7.59
N LEU A 107 -0.05 19.03 6.76
CA LEU A 107 -0.18 19.47 5.36
C LEU A 107 -0.91 20.82 5.29
N LYS A 108 -0.47 21.71 4.41
CA LYS A 108 -1.13 22.99 4.15
C LYS A 108 -2.48 22.81 3.46
N ASN A 109 -2.54 21.90 2.51
CA ASN A 109 -3.74 21.59 1.75
C ASN A 109 -4.03 20.09 1.83
N ARG A 110 -5.32 19.74 1.94
CA ARG A 110 -5.73 18.36 1.87
C ARG A 110 -5.46 17.81 0.46
N PRO A 111 -4.78 16.66 0.32
CA PRO A 111 -4.65 15.96 -0.95
C PRO A 111 -6.00 15.65 -1.60
N LYS A 112 -6.03 15.54 -2.93
CA LYS A 112 -7.19 15.05 -3.70
C LYS A 112 -7.62 13.66 -3.27
N LEU A 113 -6.63 12.82 -2.90
CA LEU A 113 -6.83 11.46 -2.44
C LEU A 113 -5.81 11.11 -1.36
N ILE A 114 -6.30 10.57 -0.24
CA ILE A 114 -5.49 10.00 0.83
C ILE A 114 -5.78 8.50 0.89
N VAL A 115 -4.76 7.68 0.62
CA VAL A 115 -4.80 6.22 0.75
C VAL A 115 -4.04 5.81 1.98
N MET A 116 -4.60 4.92 2.78
CA MET A 116 -3.98 4.41 4.00
C MET A 116 -3.85 2.90 3.96
N ASP A 117 -2.70 2.39 4.36
CA ASP A 117 -2.49 0.99 4.74
C ASP A 117 -2.28 0.88 6.25
N THR A 118 -2.62 -0.27 6.83
CA THR A 118 -2.44 -0.55 8.26
C THR A 118 -2.22 -2.05 8.48
N MET A 119 -2.11 -2.46 9.73
CA MET A 119 -1.98 -3.88 10.11
C MET A 119 -2.62 -4.16 11.46
N ASN A 120 -2.86 -5.45 11.74
CA ASN A 120 -3.45 -5.93 12.99
C ASN A 120 -2.70 -5.46 14.25
N PHE A 121 -1.39 -5.33 14.20
CA PHE A 121 -0.61 -4.83 15.33
C PHE A 121 -1.15 -3.49 15.88
N TRP A 122 -1.52 -2.57 15.02
CA TRP A 122 -2.08 -1.28 15.43
C TRP A 122 -3.51 -1.42 15.97
N MET A 123 -4.27 -2.39 15.48
CA MET A 123 -5.60 -2.72 16.02
C MET A 123 -5.52 -3.21 17.45
N ASP A 124 -4.43 -3.89 17.82
CA ASP A 124 -4.23 -4.44 19.16
C ASP A 124 -3.75 -3.39 20.17
N ILE A 125 -2.90 -2.43 19.74
CA ILE A 125 -2.22 -1.54 20.69
C ILE A 125 -2.56 -0.04 20.54
N ALA A 126 -3.22 0.39 19.45
CA ALA A 126 -3.47 1.80 19.14
C ALA A 126 -4.83 2.01 18.45
N MET A 127 -5.87 1.30 18.87
CA MET A 127 -7.18 1.30 18.19
C MET A 127 -7.81 2.70 18.12
N ASP A 128 -7.72 3.52 19.16
CA ASP A 128 -8.34 4.86 19.19
C ASP A 128 -7.67 5.78 18.15
N ASP A 129 -6.34 5.78 18.08
CA ASP A 129 -5.58 6.55 17.07
C ASP A 129 -5.85 6.01 15.65
N LEU A 130 -5.98 4.69 15.52
CA LEU A 130 -6.32 4.05 14.25
C LEU A 130 -7.70 4.50 13.75
N MET A 131 -8.72 4.45 14.60
CA MET A 131 -10.08 4.90 14.26
C MET A 131 -10.12 6.37 13.87
N LYS A 132 -9.39 7.22 14.60
CA LYS A 132 -9.23 8.64 14.27
C LYS A 132 -8.60 8.80 12.88
N THR A 133 -7.52 8.08 12.58
CA THR A 133 -6.83 8.16 11.29
C THR A 133 -7.70 7.66 10.15
N ILE A 134 -8.40 6.54 10.33
CA ILE A 134 -9.35 5.98 9.35
C ILE A 134 -10.41 7.02 8.97
N SER A 135 -10.90 7.83 9.93
CA SER A 135 -11.89 8.87 9.64
C SER A 135 -11.35 10.04 8.80
N MET A 136 -10.04 10.14 8.61
CA MET A 136 -9.36 11.23 7.89
C MET A 136 -9.00 10.87 6.44
N VAL A 137 -9.10 9.59 6.06
CA VAL A 137 -8.64 9.10 4.75
C VAL A 137 -9.79 8.83 3.78
N ASP A 138 -9.48 8.78 2.49
CA ASP A 138 -10.46 8.52 1.44
C ASP A 138 -10.52 7.03 1.08
N VAL A 139 -9.37 6.34 1.10
CA VAL A 139 -9.25 4.91 0.80
C VAL A 139 -8.53 4.20 1.93
N LEU A 140 -9.11 3.13 2.44
CA LEU A 140 -8.45 2.21 3.34
C LEU A 140 -8.11 0.92 2.58
N THR A 141 -6.85 0.46 2.66
CA THR A 141 -6.42 -0.83 2.12
C THR A 141 -6.02 -1.76 3.26
N ILE A 142 -6.66 -2.91 3.35
CA ILE A 142 -6.41 -3.91 4.39
C ILE A 142 -6.54 -5.31 3.81
N ASN A 143 -6.04 -6.32 4.52
CA ASN A 143 -6.31 -7.70 4.16
C ASN A 143 -7.66 -8.18 4.78
N ASP A 144 -8.08 -9.38 4.43
CA ASP A 144 -9.38 -9.91 4.87
C ASP A 144 -9.41 -10.29 6.36
N GLU A 145 -8.29 -10.66 6.98
CA GLU A 145 -8.19 -10.88 8.42
C GLU A 145 -8.31 -9.57 9.18
N GLU A 146 -7.58 -8.54 8.73
CA GLU A 146 -7.66 -7.17 9.27
C GLU A 146 -9.08 -6.61 9.14
N ALA A 147 -9.76 -6.84 8.02
CA ALA A 147 -11.14 -6.41 7.83
C ALA A 147 -12.10 -7.09 8.82
N ARG A 148 -11.91 -8.37 9.10
CA ARG A 148 -12.70 -9.10 10.11
C ARG A 148 -12.40 -8.61 11.53
N GLN A 149 -11.13 -8.42 11.86
CA GLN A 149 -10.71 -7.92 13.17
C GLN A 149 -11.27 -6.52 13.43
N LEU A 150 -11.04 -5.59 12.51
CA LEU A 150 -11.48 -4.19 12.64
C LEU A 150 -13.00 -4.04 12.77
N SER A 151 -13.76 -4.85 12.04
CA SER A 151 -15.21 -4.76 12.00
C SER A 151 -15.94 -5.64 13.01
N GLY A 152 -15.28 -6.71 13.49
CA GLY A 152 -15.90 -7.78 14.27
C GLY A 152 -16.87 -8.65 13.44
N GLU A 153 -16.81 -8.60 12.11
CA GLU A 153 -17.71 -9.33 11.21
C GLU A 153 -16.95 -10.40 10.40
N TYR A 154 -17.47 -11.61 10.36
CA TYR A 154 -16.89 -12.66 9.54
C TYR A 154 -17.13 -12.44 8.05
N SER A 155 -18.35 -11.98 7.68
CA SER A 155 -18.72 -11.67 6.29
C SER A 155 -18.03 -10.40 5.80
N LEU A 156 -17.23 -10.48 4.74
CA LEU A 156 -16.52 -9.32 4.19
C LEU A 156 -17.47 -8.22 3.70
N ARG A 157 -18.68 -8.57 3.23
CA ARG A 157 -19.68 -7.56 2.86
C ARG A 157 -20.22 -6.79 4.07
N LYS A 158 -20.43 -7.48 5.21
CA LYS A 158 -20.83 -6.83 6.46
C LYS A 158 -19.66 -6.03 7.05
N ALA A 159 -18.46 -6.58 7.01
CA ALA A 159 -17.24 -5.91 7.42
C ALA A 159 -17.06 -4.58 6.65
N ALA A 160 -17.19 -4.64 5.32
CA ALA A 160 -17.05 -3.46 4.47
C ALA A 160 -18.04 -2.34 4.83
N ARG A 161 -19.32 -2.66 5.06
CA ARG A 161 -20.31 -1.66 5.48
C ARG A 161 -19.95 -0.98 6.79
N LYS A 162 -19.48 -1.75 7.78
CA LYS A 162 -19.03 -1.19 9.06
C LYS A 162 -17.80 -0.31 8.90
N ILE A 163 -16.82 -0.75 8.11
CA ILE A 163 -15.58 -0.01 7.91
C ILE A 163 -15.83 1.27 7.11
N LEU A 164 -16.62 1.24 6.06
CA LEU A 164 -17.00 2.44 5.31
C LEU A 164 -17.74 3.46 6.20
N ALA A 165 -18.54 3.00 7.16
CA ALA A 165 -19.19 3.87 8.14
C ALA A 165 -18.21 4.53 9.14
N MET A 166 -16.95 4.09 9.22
CA MET A 166 -15.90 4.70 10.03
C MET A 166 -15.27 5.94 9.38
N GLY A 167 -15.50 6.17 8.07
CA GLY A 167 -15.05 7.40 7.40
C GLY A 167 -14.56 7.25 5.96
N PRO A 168 -13.82 6.19 5.58
CA PRO A 168 -13.28 6.10 4.23
C PRO A 168 -14.39 5.95 3.20
N LYS A 169 -14.21 6.61 2.06
CA LYS A 169 -15.13 6.53 0.92
C LYS A 169 -15.00 5.19 0.17
N TYR A 170 -13.79 4.66 0.13
CA TYR A 170 -13.46 3.42 -0.55
C TYR A 170 -12.73 2.47 0.39
N LEU A 171 -13.04 1.18 0.27
CA LEU A 171 -12.35 0.14 1.00
C LEU A 171 -11.81 -0.91 0.02
N ILE A 172 -10.54 -1.22 0.12
CA ILE A 172 -9.90 -2.32 -0.60
C ILE A 172 -9.59 -3.43 0.39
N ILE A 173 -10.13 -4.63 0.14
CA ILE A 173 -9.81 -5.83 0.91
C ILE A 173 -8.95 -6.76 0.06
N LYS A 174 -7.67 -6.85 0.42
CA LYS A 174 -6.68 -7.75 -0.22
C LYS A 174 -6.88 -9.17 0.30
N LYS A 175 -6.81 -10.18 -0.57
CA LYS A 175 -7.07 -11.59 -0.24
C LYS A 175 -5.97 -12.52 -0.74
N GLY A 176 -4.72 -12.04 -0.82
CA GLY A 176 -3.58 -12.80 -1.32
C GLY A 176 -3.83 -13.38 -2.71
N GLU A 177 -3.65 -14.69 -2.87
CA GLU A 177 -3.87 -15.42 -4.12
C GLU A 177 -5.33 -15.39 -4.63
N HIS A 178 -6.27 -14.97 -3.78
CA HIS A 178 -7.68 -14.85 -4.12
C HIS A 178 -8.07 -13.45 -4.62
N GLY A 179 -7.10 -12.57 -4.91
CA GLY A 179 -7.34 -11.26 -5.49
C GLY A 179 -7.72 -10.18 -4.49
N ALA A 180 -8.50 -9.19 -4.92
CA ALA A 180 -8.90 -8.05 -4.11
C ALA A 180 -10.36 -7.65 -4.37
N LEU A 181 -10.99 -7.08 -3.35
CA LEU A 181 -12.34 -6.51 -3.42
C LEU A 181 -12.23 -5.00 -3.21
N LEU A 182 -12.87 -4.22 -4.09
CA LEU A 182 -13.08 -2.79 -3.91
C LEU A 182 -14.55 -2.53 -3.58
N PHE A 183 -14.79 -1.85 -2.48
CA PHE A 183 -16.11 -1.43 -2.04
C PHE A 183 -16.25 0.09 -2.14
N PHE A 184 -17.35 0.53 -2.69
CA PHE A 184 -17.76 1.92 -2.77
C PHE A 184 -19.28 1.99 -2.69
N GLU A 185 -19.83 2.61 -1.66
CA GLU A 185 -21.26 2.62 -1.39
C GLU A 185 -21.85 1.18 -1.39
N GLU A 186 -22.80 0.87 -2.27
CA GLU A 186 -23.35 -0.49 -2.43
C GLU A 186 -22.66 -1.29 -3.56
N GLU A 187 -21.72 -0.66 -4.29
CA GLU A 187 -20.98 -1.30 -5.37
C GLU A 187 -19.80 -2.11 -4.84
N VAL A 188 -19.56 -3.23 -5.52
CA VAL A 188 -18.40 -4.09 -5.24
C VAL A 188 -17.75 -4.48 -6.56
N TYR A 189 -16.45 -4.27 -6.65
CA TYR A 189 -15.64 -4.77 -7.76
C TYR A 189 -14.69 -5.85 -7.25
N PHE A 190 -14.59 -6.95 -7.97
CA PHE A 190 -13.63 -8.02 -7.70
C PHE A 190 -12.53 -8.05 -8.77
N ALA A 191 -11.28 -7.98 -8.33
CA ALA A 191 -10.11 -8.19 -9.17
C ALA A 191 -9.48 -9.54 -8.83
N PRO A 192 -9.18 -10.41 -9.81
CA PRO A 192 -8.46 -11.65 -9.55
C PRO A 192 -7.01 -11.35 -9.12
N ALA A 193 -6.33 -12.33 -8.51
CA ALA A 193 -4.87 -12.35 -8.46
C ALA A 193 -4.30 -12.97 -9.75
N MET A 194 -3.02 -12.72 -10.02
CA MET A 194 -2.31 -13.45 -11.07
C MET A 194 -2.03 -14.87 -10.59
N LEU A 195 -2.37 -15.86 -11.40
CA LEU A 195 -2.01 -17.25 -11.14
C LEU A 195 -0.53 -17.43 -11.46
N LEU A 196 0.28 -17.59 -10.44
CA LEU A 196 1.71 -17.84 -10.54
C LEU A 196 2.01 -19.30 -10.23
N GLU A 197 3.01 -19.87 -10.91
CA GLU A 197 3.48 -21.24 -10.61
C GLU A 197 4.26 -21.25 -9.30
N ASP A 198 5.11 -20.24 -9.08
CA ASP A 198 5.97 -20.11 -7.91
C ASP A 198 5.80 -18.74 -7.24
N VAL A 199 5.72 -18.76 -5.92
CA VAL A 199 5.76 -17.57 -5.06
C VAL A 199 6.95 -17.70 -4.14
N PHE A 200 7.92 -16.79 -4.25
CA PHE A 200 9.18 -16.85 -3.50
C PHE A 200 9.11 -16.06 -2.19
N ASP A 201 8.61 -14.82 -2.25
CA ASP A 201 8.53 -13.94 -1.07
C ASP A 201 7.33 -13.01 -1.15
N PRO A 202 6.27 -13.23 -0.34
CA PRO A 202 5.11 -12.34 -0.30
C PRO A 202 5.36 -11.03 0.45
N THR A 203 6.53 -10.86 1.09
CA THR A 203 6.87 -9.65 1.83
C THR A 203 6.85 -8.43 0.92
N GLY A 204 6.12 -7.40 1.30
CA GLY A 204 6.01 -6.17 0.52
C GLY A 204 5.01 -6.23 -0.65
N ALA A 205 4.32 -7.36 -0.88
CA ALA A 205 3.29 -7.45 -1.90
C ALA A 205 2.15 -6.45 -1.65
N GLY A 206 1.72 -6.27 -0.40
CA GLY A 206 0.72 -5.28 0.01
C GLY A 206 1.16 -3.85 -0.26
N ASP A 207 2.40 -3.50 0.10
CA ASP A 207 2.99 -2.18 -0.17
C ASP A 207 3.11 -1.92 -1.68
N THR A 208 3.57 -2.93 -2.42
CA THR A 208 3.70 -2.86 -3.88
C THR A 208 2.34 -2.68 -4.56
N PHE A 209 1.33 -3.40 -4.08
CA PHE A 209 -0.06 -3.21 -4.51
C PHE A 209 -0.52 -1.76 -4.26
N ALA A 210 -0.33 -1.25 -3.05
CA ALA A 210 -0.75 0.11 -2.69
C ALA A 210 0.00 1.17 -3.52
N GLY A 211 1.31 0.97 -3.74
CA GLY A 211 2.12 1.83 -4.62
C GLY A 211 1.62 1.83 -6.06
N GLY A 212 1.32 0.65 -6.62
CA GLY A 212 0.75 0.52 -7.95
C GLY A 212 -0.63 1.17 -8.08
N PHE A 213 -1.48 0.96 -7.08
CA PHE A 213 -2.82 1.55 -7.02
C PHE A 213 -2.78 3.08 -7.04
N ILE A 214 -2.10 3.70 -6.08
CA ILE A 214 -2.05 5.17 -6.00
C ILE A 214 -1.22 5.78 -7.13
N GLY A 215 -0.15 5.10 -7.55
CA GLY A 215 0.70 5.55 -8.66
C GLY A 215 -0.08 5.65 -9.97
N TRP A 216 -0.93 4.68 -10.28
CA TRP A 216 -1.82 4.75 -11.44
C TRP A 216 -2.80 5.92 -11.33
N LEU A 217 -3.46 6.10 -10.19
CA LEU A 217 -4.41 7.21 -9.99
C LEU A 217 -3.72 8.58 -10.11
N ALA A 218 -2.52 8.72 -9.56
CA ALA A 218 -1.74 9.94 -9.68
C ALA A 218 -1.31 10.23 -11.11
N SER A 219 -0.94 9.20 -11.89
CA SER A 219 -0.53 9.35 -13.28
C SER A 219 -1.66 9.76 -14.23
N THR A 220 -2.89 9.37 -13.90
CA THR A 220 -4.08 9.64 -14.71
C THR A 220 -4.86 10.87 -14.24
N ASP A 221 -4.59 11.34 -13.03
CA ASP A 221 -5.33 12.40 -12.31
C ASP A 221 -6.86 12.18 -12.33
N ASP A 222 -7.29 10.92 -12.29
CA ASP A 222 -8.69 10.50 -12.32
C ASP A 222 -8.98 9.57 -11.13
N ILE A 223 -9.83 10.02 -10.21
CA ILE A 223 -10.27 9.28 -9.01
C ILE A 223 -11.67 8.71 -9.16
N SER A 224 -12.20 8.57 -10.37
CA SER A 224 -13.47 7.92 -10.63
C SER A 224 -13.45 6.45 -10.23
N PHE A 225 -14.61 5.89 -9.87
CA PHE A 225 -14.72 4.49 -9.50
C PHE A 225 -14.23 3.55 -10.61
N GLU A 226 -14.52 3.88 -11.87
CA GLU A 226 -14.04 3.12 -13.04
C GLU A 226 -12.50 3.14 -13.15
N ASN A 227 -11.85 4.26 -12.84
CA ASN A 227 -10.40 4.32 -12.85
C ASN A 227 -9.79 3.63 -11.62
N MET A 228 -10.48 3.63 -10.48
CA MET A 228 -10.06 2.84 -9.31
C MET A 228 -10.06 1.34 -9.57
N LYS A 229 -11.03 0.82 -10.35
CA LYS A 229 -11.01 -0.58 -10.81
C LYS A 229 -9.76 -0.89 -11.62
N ARG A 230 -9.35 0.02 -12.53
CA ARG A 230 -8.09 -0.11 -13.28
C ARG A 230 -6.88 -0.05 -12.34
N ALA A 231 -6.87 0.90 -11.41
CA ALA A 231 -5.80 1.05 -10.43
C ALA A 231 -5.56 -0.24 -9.62
N ILE A 232 -6.61 -0.95 -9.23
CA ILE A 232 -6.51 -2.25 -8.55
C ILE A 232 -5.81 -3.29 -9.45
N ILE A 233 -6.12 -3.34 -10.74
CA ILE A 233 -5.44 -4.27 -11.67
C ILE A 233 -3.96 -3.92 -11.78
N TYR A 234 -3.59 -2.63 -11.89
CA TYR A 234 -2.18 -2.21 -11.91
C TYR A 234 -1.46 -2.53 -10.60
N GLY A 235 -2.11 -2.29 -9.45
CA GLY A 235 -1.60 -2.68 -8.14
C GLY A 235 -1.38 -4.20 -8.03
N SER A 236 -2.37 -5.00 -8.46
CA SER A 236 -2.27 -6.46 -8.49
C SER A 236 -1.18 -6.96 -9.43
N ALA A 237 -1.01 -6.31 -10.59
CA ALA A 237 0.05 -6.66 -11.54
C ALA A 237 1.45 -6.43 -10.94
N LEU A 238 1.67 -5.28 -10.29
CA LEU A 238 2.94 -5.01 -9.62
C LEU A 238 3.17 -5.95 -8.42
N ALA A 239 2.15 -6.20 -7.60
CA ALA A 239 2.26 -7.15 -6.50
C ALA A 239 2.62 -8.56 -7.00
N SER A 240 2.10 -8.99 -8.17
CA SER A 240 2.44 -10.28 -8.75
C SER A 240 3.92 -10.38 -9.16
N PHE A 241 4.52 -9.30 -9.63
CA PHE A 241 5.98 -9.26 -9.88
C PHE A 241 6.79 -9.28 -8.58
N CYS A 242 6.31 -8.59 -7.53
CA CYS A 242 6.99 -8.55 -6.24
C CYS A 242 7.22 -9.95 -5.68
N VAL A 243 6.19 -10.79 -5.71
CA VAL A 243 6.24 -12.13 -5.08
C VAL A 243 7.02 -13.18 -5.87
N GLU A 244 7.40 -12.90 -7.12
CA GLU A 244 8.17 -13.82 -7.98
C GLU A 244 9.67 -13.87 -7.65
N LYS A 245 10.18 -12.91 -6.82
CA LYS A 245 11.57 -12.89 -6.36
C LYS A 245 11.64 -12.41 -4.92
N PHE A 246 12.82 -12.51 -4.33
CA PHE A 246 13.05 -12.02 -2.97
C PHE A 246 13.13 -10.48 -2.93
N GLY A 247 12.48 -9.88 -1.96
CA GLY A 247 12.52 -8.43 -1.74
C GLY A 247 11.97 -7.62 -2.93
N THR A 248 12.74 -6.64 -3.39
CA THR A 248 12.35 -5.71 -4.46
C THR A 248 13.01 -5.99 -5.81
N GLU A 249 13.82 -7.04 -5.91
CA GLU A 249 14.64 -7.34 -7.10
C GLU A 249 13.85 -7.32 -8.41
N ASN A 250 12.66 -7.92 -8.42
CA ASN A 250 11.86 -7.98 -9.64
C ASN A 250 11.15 -6.66 -9.98
N ILE A 251 10.87 -5.84 -8.95
CA ILE A 251 10.22 -4.53 -9.14
C ILE A 251 11.17 -3.54 -9.80
N LEU A 252 12.46 -3.62 -9.50
CA LEU A 252 13.47 -2.71 -10.05
C LEU A 252 13.64 -2.89 -11.57
N ASP A 253 13.37 -4.09 -12.10
CA ASP A 253 13.52 -4.46 -13.50
C ASP A 253 12.24 -4.31 -14.35
N ILE A 254 11.15 -3.79 -13.78
CA ILE A 254 9.90 -3.62 -14.51
C ILE A 254 9.97 -2.40 -15.43
N ASP A 255 9.75 -2.63 -16.71
CA ASP A 255 9.49 -1.59 -17.70
C ASP A 255 8.00 -1.53 -18.09
N ALA A 256 7.65 -0.50 -18.86
CA ALA A 256 6.27 -0.27 -19.31
C ALA A 256 5.72 -1.41 -20.18
N ASN A 257 6.56 -2.17 -20.89
CA ASN A 257 6.12 -3.27 -21.74
C ASN A 257 5.78 -4.49 -20.88
N LYS A 258 6.67 -4.88 -19.96
CA LYS A 258 6.42 -5.97 -19.00
C LYS A 258 5.14 -5.74 -18.22
N LEU A 259 4.94 -4.50 -17.72
CA LEU A 259 3.72 -4.17 -16.99
C LEU A 259 2.47 -4.26 -17.87
N ARG A 260 2.53 -3.76 -19.11
CA ARG A 260 1.40 -3.84 -20.06
C ARG A 260 1.03 -5.27 -20.37
N ASP A 261 2.02 -6.13 -20.59
CA ASP A 261 1.80 -7.55 -20.88
C ASP A 261 1.13 -8.24 -19.69
N ARG A 262 1.63 -8.00 -18.46
CA ARG A 262 1.02 -8.53 -17.23
C ARG A 262 -0.42 -8.05 -17.04
N VAL A 263 -0.70 -6.78 -17.28
CA VAL A 263 -2.09 -6.23 -17.23
C VAL A 263 -2.98 -6.86 -18.29
N SER A 264 -2.43 -7.14 -19.49
CA SER A 264 -3.17 -7.88 -20.54
C SER A 264 -3.51 -9.31 -20.09
N ASP A 265 -2.62 -9.97 -19.35
CA ASP A 265 -2.89 -11.29 -18.78
C ASP A 265 -4.03 -11.26 -17.76
N PHE A 266 -4.06 -10.27 -16.87
CA PHE A 266 -5.20 -10.05 -15.96
C PHE A 266 -6.52 -9.91 -16.71
N ARG A 267 -6.53 -9.17 -17.81
CA ARG A 267 -7.73 -9.05 -18.65
C ARG A 267 -8.16 -10.41 -19.20
N ARG A 268 -7.22 -11.23 -19.65
CA ARG A 268 -7.53 -12.58 -20.16
C ARG A 268 -8.09 -13.54 -19.10
N LEU A 269 -7.64 -13.40 -17.85
CA LEU A 269 -8.10 -14.23 -16.74
C LEU A 269 -9.59 -14.04 -16.38
N SER A 270 -10.12 -12.83 -16.61
CA SER A 270 -11.48 -12.47 -16.15
C SER A 270 -12.43 -12.08 -17.27
N TYR A 271 -11.95 -12.01 -18.53
CA TYR A 271 -12.78 -11.62 -19.65
C TYR A 271 -13.72 -12.77 -20.07
N VAL A 272 -14.99 -12.50 -20.07
CA VAL A 272 -16.03 -13.36 -20.65
C VAL A 272 -16.86 -12.51 -21.61
N ASP A 273 -16.98 -12.97 -22.86
CA ASP A 273 -17.88 -12.35 -23.81
C ASP A 273 -19.30 -12.90 -23.57
N PHE A 274 -20.15 -12.05 -23.04
CA PHE A 274 -21.58 -12.38 -22.93
C PHE A 274 -22.23 -12.04 -24.28
N LEU A 275 -22.58 -13.04 -25.03
CA LEU A 275 -23.41 -12.85 -26.21
C LEU A 275 -24.70 -12.15 -25.76
N THR A 276 -24.85 -10.88 -26.09
CA THR A 276 -26.15 -10.20 -25.98
C THR A 276 -27.05 -10.77 -27.05
N GLU A 277 -28.09 -11.50 -26.62
CA GLU A 277 -29.22 -11.89 -27.50
C GLU A 277 -29.92 -10.66 -28.07
#